data_b87ed53f9653dce5b49c826e956f07ac
#
_entry.id   b87ed53f9653dce5b49c826e956f07ac
#
_cell.length_a   1.000
_cell.length_b   1.000
_cell.length_c   1.000
_cell.angle_alpha   90.00
_cell.angle_beta   90.00
_cell.angle_gamma   90.00
#
_symmetry.space_group_name_H-M   'P 1'
#
loop_
_entity.id
_entity.type
_entity.pdbx_description
1 polymer ?
#
loop_
_entity_poly.entity_id
_entity_poly.type
_entity_poly.pdbx_seq_one_letter_code
_entity_poly.pdbx_strand_id
1 'polypeptide(L)'
;FAAELLNRFEREREPLAAIALTTDTSTLTSIANDYRYEEVFSKQIKALGRRGDILLAISTSGNSPNVMEAIAVAHAKGVRVVALTGKGGGKMTNLLNDHDIHLCVPADSTARIQEVHLLTLHCLCDGIDSLMLGDPK
;
A
#
# COMPACT_ATOMS: atom_id res chain seq x y z
N PHE A 1 0.99 -7.54 -5.23
CA PHE A 1 2.26 -6.99 -4.76
C PHE A 1 2.88 -7.82 -3.64
N ALA A 2 2.17 -8.10 -2.53
CA ALA A 2 2.74 -8.88 -1.42
C ALA A 2 3.20 -10.28 -1.87
N ALA A 3 2.46 -10.96 -2.74
CA ALA A 3 2.85 -12.26 -3.29
C ALA A 3 4.15 -12.18 -4.10
N GLU A 4 4.34 -11.12 -4.86
CA GLU A 4 5.57 -10.89 -5.63
C GLU A 4 6.79 -10.67 -4.72
N LEU A 5 6.60 -10.10 -3.54
CA LEU A 5 7.67 -9.92 -2.55
C LEU A 5 7.94 -11.19 -1.77
N LEU A 6 6.89 -11.88 -1.30
CA LEU A 6 7.01 -13.10 -0.47
C LEU A 6 7.51 -14.31 -1.25
N ASN A 7 7.13 -14.45 -2.52
CA ASN A 7 7.60 -15.50 -3.39
C ASN A 7 8.76 -14.96 -4.25
N ARG A 8 8.46 -14.57 -5.46
CA ARG A 8 9.34 -13.85 -6.39
C ARG A 8 8.50 -13.09 -7.41
N PHE A 9 9.06 -12.12 -8.06
CA PHE A 9 8.48 -11.50 -9.25
C PHE A 9 8.94 -12.26 -10.50
N GLU A 10 9.91 -11.79 -11.24
CA GLU A 10 10.44 -12.49 -12.42
C GLU A 10 11.72 -13.27 -12.12
N ARG A 11 12.54 -12.79 -11.19
CA ARG A 11 13.87 -13.34 -10.88
C ARG A 11 13.85 -14.08 -9.54
N GLU A 12 14.60 -15.19 -9.47
CA GLU A 12 14.80 -15.92 -8.21
C GLU A 12 15.61 -15.07 -7.23
N ARG A 13 15.11 -14.95 -6.00
CA ARG A 13 15.76 -14.27 -4.87
C ARG A 13 15.22 -14.75 -3.53
N GLU A 14 15.88 -14.35 -2.47
CA GLU A 14 15.35 -14.56 -1.13
C GLU A 14 14.01 -13.84 -0.92
N PRO A 15 13.06 -14.47 -0.22
CA PRO A 15 11.77 -13.87 0.11
C PRO A 15 11.91 -12.56 0.87
N LEU A 16 11.07 -11.59 0.52
CA LEU A 16 10.97 -10.31 1.22
C LEU A 16 9.71 -10.25 2.07
N ALA A 17 9.83 -9.74 3.29
CA ALA A 17 8.70 -9.62 4.20
C ALA A 17 7.64 -8.66 3.65
N ALA A 18 6.42 -9.16 3.46
CA ALA A 18 5.28 -8.37 3.02
C ALA A 18 3.98 -8.98 3.56
N ILE A 19 2.99 -8.14 3.82
CA ILE A 19 1.66 -8.57 4.29
C ILE A 19 0.60 -7.84 3.48
N ALA A 20 -0.33 -8.60 2.89
CA ALA A 20 -1.54 -8.03 2.30
C ALA A 20 -2.63 -7.94 3.39
N LEU A 21 -2.94 -6.73 3.86
CA LEU A 21 -3.92 -6.49 4.92
C LEU A 21 -5.38 -6.81 4.50
N THR A 22 -5.57 -7.25 3.27
CA THR A 22 -6.87 -7.60 2.68
C THR A 22 -7.15 -9.09 2.65
N THR A 23 -6.27 -9.95 3.15
CA THR A 23 -6.34 -11.41 2.92
C THR A 23 -6.84 -12.21 4.13
N ASP A 24 -6.66 -11.72 5.35
CA ASP A 24 -7.22 -12.37 6.54
C ASP A 24 -8.68 -11.94 6.72
N THR A 25 -9.57 -12.79 6.21
CA THR A 25 -11.01 -12.51 6.23
C THR A 25 -11.58 -12.52 7.65
N SER A 26 -11.05 -13.33 8.56
CA SER A 26 -11.47 -13.33 9.96
C SER A 26 -11.15 -12.01 10.65
N THR A 27 -9.94 -11.49 10.44
CA THR A 27 -9.54 -10.18 10.96
C THR A 27 -10.39 -9.05 10.38
N LEU A 28 -10.60 -9.01 9.06
CA LEU A 28 -11.42 -7.99 8.42
C LEU A 28 -12.86 -7.98 8.91
N THR A 29 -13.49 -9.16 8.95
CA THR A 29 -14.90 -9.27 9.35
C THR A 29 -15.10 -8.99 10.83
N SER A 30 -14.23 -9.46 11.72
CA SER A 30 -14.34 -9.20 13.16
C SER A 30 -14.18 -7.71 13.47
N ILE A 31 -13.19 -7.06 12.90
CA ILE A 31 -12.99 -5.62 13.10
C ILE A 31 -14.18 -4.82 12.56
N ALA A 32 -14.67 -5.15 11.36
CA ALA A 32 -15.82 -4.46 10.77
C ALA A 32 -17.10 -4.66 11.58
N ASN A 33 -17.30 -5.86 12.16
CA ASN A 33 -18.49 -6.20 12.97
C ASN A 33 -18.44 -5.54 14.37
N ASP A 34 -17.30 -5.60 15.04
CA ASP A 34 -17.18 -5.18 16.44
C ASP A 34 -16.89 -3.67 16.58
N TYR A 35 -16.36 -3.06 15.54
CA TYR A 35 -16.00 -1.63 15.50
C TYR A 35 -16.58 -0.96 14.25
N ARG A 36 -15.73 -0.54 13.32
CA ARG A 36 -16.12 0.13 12.06
C ARG A 36 -15.28 -0.38 10.90
N TYR A 37 -15.85 -0.39 9.70
CA TYR A 37 -15.12 -0.77 8.50
C TYR A 37 -13.89 0.14 8.22
N GLU A 38 -13.96 1.38 8.65
CA GLU A 38 -12.85 2.33 8.56
C GLU A 38 -11.60 1.87 9.32
N GLU A 39 -11.76 1.03 10.34
CA GLU A 39 -10.68 0.54 11.20
C GLU A 39 -10.03 -0.77 10.74
N VAL A 40 -10.53 -1.40 9.67
CA VAL A 40 -10.09 -2.75 9.25
C VAL A 40 -8.59 -2.83 8.94
N PHE A 41 -7.97 -1.78 8.44
CA PHE A 41 -6.53 -1.72 8.17
C PHE A 41 -5.76 -1.06 9.30
N SER A 42 -6.27 0.02 9.88
CA SER A 42 -5.57 0.75 10.93
C SER A 42 -5.30 -0.10 12.17
N LYS A 43 -6.23 -0.98 12.57
CA LYS A 43 -6.00 -1.93 13.67
C LYS A 43 -4.88 -2.94 13.36
N GLN A 44 -4.79 -3.44 12.14
CA GLN A 44 -3.72 -4.34 11.73
C GLN A 44 -2.36 -3.63 11.77
N ILE A 45 -2.28 -2.39 11.24
CA ILE A 45 -1.04 -1.59 11.28
C ILE A 45 -0.67 -1.27 12.74
N LYS A 46 -1.65 -0.95 13.60
CA LYS A 46 -1.40 -0.72 15.02
C LYS A 46 -0.78 -1.92 15.72
N ALA A 47 -1.19 -3.12 15.35
CA ALA A 47 -0.67 -4.38 15.91
C ALA A 47 0.68 -4.79 15.32
N LEU A 48 0.82 -4.74 14.00
CA LEU A 48 1.92 -5.35 13.25
C LEU A 48 3.01 -4.35 12.85
N GLY A 49 2.63 -3.11 12.49
CA GLY A 49 3.53 -2.11 11.94
C GLY A 49 4.62 -1.70 12.91
N ARG A 50 5.82 -1.53 12.41
CA ARG A 50 7.02 -1.11 13.14
C ARG A 50 7.66 0.08 12.46
N ARG A 51 8.40 0.87 13.23
CA ARG A 51 9.20 1.96 12.68
C ARG A 51 10.15 1.44 11.60
N GLY A 52 10.12 2.10 10.45
CA GLY A 52 10.93 1.71 9.29
C GLY A 52 10.20 0.83 8.27
N ASP A 53 9.02 0.29 8.62
CA ASP A 53 8.17 -0.37 7.64
C ASP A 53 7.60 0.62 6.62
N ILE A 54 7.05 0.09 5.53
CA ILE A 54 6.38 0.85 4.48
C ILE A 54 4.93 0.39 4.37
N LEU A 55 4.00 1.34 4.39
CA LEU A 55 2.60 1.12 4.04
C LEU A 55 2.38 1.49 2.57
N LEU A 56 2.03 0.52 1.74
CA LEU A 56 1.50 0.78 0.40
C LEU A 56 -0.01 1.01 0.50
N ALA A 57 -0.43 2.27 0.38
CA ALA A 57 -1.81 2.72 0.53
C ALA A 57 -2.44 2.99 -0.84
N ILE A 58 -3.45 2.20 -1.23
CA ILE A 58 -4.06 2.27 -2.56
C ILE A 58 -5.52 2.71 -2.46
N SER A 59 -5.88 3.81 -3.11
CA SER A 59 -7.25 4.30 -3.24
C SER A 59 -7.42 5.09 -4.53
N THR A 60 -8.18 4.58 -5.49
CA THR A 60 -8.37 5.24 -6.80
C THR A 60 -8.96 6.65 -6.69
N SER A 61 -9.78 6.92 -5.67
CA SER A 61 -10.36 8.24 -5.43
C SER A 61 -9.56 9.09 -4.45
N GLY A 62 -8.62 8.49 -3.70
CA GLY A 62 -7.95 9.15 -2.58
C GLY A 62 -8.88 9.52 -1.41
N ASN A 63 -10.08 8.92 -1.34
CA ASN A 63 -11.09 9.26 -0.33
C ASN A 63 -11.59 8.07 0.49
N SER A 64 -10.93 6.91 0.42
CA SER A 64 -11.32 5.72 1.18
C SER A 64 -11.04 5.91 2.68
N PRO A 65 -12.08 5.97 3.55
CA PRO A 65 -11.87 6.27 4.97
C PRO A 65 -10.96 5.27 5.68
N ASN A 66 -11.08 3.98 5.36
CA ASN A 66 -10.26 2.91 5.92
C ASN A 66 -8.77 3.06 5.55
N VAL A 67 -8.47 3.51 4.33
CA VAL A 67 -7.09 3.79 3.91
C VAL A 67 -6.54 5.04 4.59
N MET A 68 -7.37 6.09 4.75
CA MET A 68 -6.98 7.31 5.47
C MET A 68 -6.67 7.04 6.94
N GLU A 69 -7.49 6.25 7.63
CA GLU A 69 -7.22 5.80 9.01
C GLU A 69 -5.93 4.99 9.11
N ALA A 70 -5.67 4.14 8.11
CA ALA A 70 -4.43 3.37 8.02
C ALA A 70 -3.19 4.29 7.92
N ILE A 71 -3.24 5.34 7.10
CA ILE A 71 -2.17 6.32 6.94
C ILE A 71 -1.90 7.05 8.27
N ALA A 72 -2.95 7.50 8.97
CA ALA A 72 -2.79 8.19 10.24
C ALA A 72 -2.08 7.31 11.29
N VAL A 73 -2.45 6.03 11.39
CA VAL A 73 -1.80 5.08 12.31
C VAL A 73 -0.37 4.76 11.85
N ALA A 74 -0.12 4.63 10.54
CA ALA A 74 1.22 4.41 10.00
C ALA A 74 2.19 5.53 10.42
N HIS A 75 1.79 6.79 10.26
CA HIS A 75 2.59 7.94 10.70
C HIS A 75 2.86 7.92 12.21
N ALA A 76 1.84 7.65 13.03
CA ALA A 76 1.99 7.56 14.48
C ALA A 76 2.99 6.48 14.92
N LYS A 77 3.20 5.45 14.08
CA LYS A 77 4.15 4.36 14.33
C LYS A 77 5.52 4.55 13.65
N GLY A 78 5.71 5.63 12.90
CA GLY A 78 6.94 5.86 12.13
C GLY A 78 7.08 4.94 10.91
N VAL A 79 5.95 4.47 10.39
CA VAL A 79 5.83 3.73 9.14
C VAL A 79 5.71 4.75 8.01
N ARG A 80 6.52 4.62 6.96
CA ARG A 80 6.47 5.49 5.79
C ARG A 80 5.33 5.08 4.87
N VAL A 81 4.73 6.03 4.17
CA VAL A 81 3.62 5.76 3.26
C VAL A 81 4.05 5.93 1.80
N VAL A 82 3.67 4.96 0.97
CA VAL A 82 3.66 5.08 -0.49
C VAL A 82 2.19 5.02 -0.92
N ALA A 83 1.65 6.14 -1.39
CA ALA A 83 0.25 6.27 -1.76
C ALA A 83 0.06 6.18 -3.28
N LEU A 84 -0.81 5.28 -3.73
CA LEU A 84 -1.26 5.20 -5.11
C LEU A 84 -2.71 5.69 -5.21
N THR A 85 -2.94 6.76 -5.96
CA THR A 85 -4.25 7.38 -6.10
C THR A 85 -4.57 7.73 -7.55
N GLY A 86 -5.71 8.32 -7.79
CA GLY A 86 -6.13 8.98 -9.01
C GLY A 86 -7.08 10.12 -8.67
N LYS A 87 -7.77 10.68 -9.65
CA LYS A 87 -8.79 11.74 -9.48
C LYS A 87 -8.28 12.93 -8.64
N GLY A 88 -7.02 13.33 -8.89
CA GLY A 88 -6.39 14.43 -8.16
C GLY A 88 -5.96 14.12 -6.73
N GLY A 89 -5.97 12.84 -6.32
CA GLY A 89 -5.43 12.39 -5.02
C GLY A 89 -6.40 12.46 -3.84
N GLY A 90 -7.52 13.17 -3.98
CA GLY A 90 -8.55 13.28 -2.94
C GLY A 90 -8.02 13.82 -1.60
N LYS A 91 -8.70 13.44 -0.52
CA LYS A 91 -8.33 13.85 0.85
C LYS A 91 -7.00 13.22 1.33
N MET A 92 -6.59 12.09 0.73
CA MET A 92 -5.31 11.46 1.07
C MET A 92 -4.12 12.38 0.85
N THR A 93 -4.15 13.23 -0.18
CA THR A 93 -3.08 14.21 -0.45
C THR A 93 -2.74 15.07 0.77
N ASN A 94 -3.75 15.47 1.54
CA ASN A 94 -3.57 16.32 2.72
C ASN A 94 -3.08 15.55 3.97
N LEU A 95 -3.04 14.23 3.92
CA LEU A 95 -2.55 13.39 5.01
C LEU A 95 -1.08 13.03 4.86
N LEU A 96 -0.55 13.12 3.63
CA LEU A 96 0.83 12.74 3.35
C LEU A 96 1.80 13.84 3.81
N ASN A 97 2.98 13.43 4.26
CA ASN A 97 4.04 14.31 4.70
C ASN A 97 5.26 14.26 3.74
N ASP A 98 6.26 15.09 3.98
CA ASP A 98 7.44 15.23 3.11
C ASP A 98 8.30 13.96 2.97
N HIS A 99 8.10 12.97 3.83
CA HIS A 99 8.81 11.68 3.79
C HIS A 99 8.05 10.60 3.05
N ASP A 100 6.78 10.85 2.70
CA ASP A 100 5.93 9.94 1.96
C ASP A 100 6.12 10.09 0.45
N ILE A 101 5.67 9.09 -0.30
CA ILE A 101 5.68 9.12 -1.75
C ILE A 101 4.23 9.09 -2.23
N HIS A 102 3.85 10.01 -3.09
CA HIS A 102 2.52 10.06 -3.68
C HIS A 102 2.59 9.91 -5.20
N LEU A 103 2.01 8.83 -5.71
CA LEU A 103 1.84 8.57 -7.14
C LEU A 103 0.36 8.73 -7.49
N CYS A 104 0.01 9.86 -8.07
CA CYS A 104 -1.37 10.17 -8.48
C CYS A 104 -1.53 10.01 -9.98
N VAL A 105 -2.33 9.04 -10.40
CA VAL A 105 -2.64 8.84 -11.83
C VAL A 105 -3.53 9.98 -12.33
N PRO A 106 -3.14 10.72 -13.38
CA PRO A 106 -3.90 11.86 -13.90
C PRO A 106 -5.08 11.39 -14.77
N ALA A 107 -6.03 10.68 -14.15
CA ALA A 107 -7.22 10.15 -14.82
C ALA A 107 -8.43 10.16 -13.87
N ASP A 108 -9.62 10.21 -14.43
CA ASP A 108 -10.89 10.18 -13.71
C ASP A 108 -11.56 8.79 -13.76
N SER A 109 -11.23 7.99 -14.75
CA SER A 109 -11.74 6.62 -14.88
C SER A 109 -11.07 5.67 -13.89
N THR A 110 -11.86 5.08 -12.99
CA THR A 110 -11.36 4.11 -12.00
C THR A 110 -10.63 2.94 -12.66
N ALA A 111 -11.15 2.42 -13.79
CA ALA A 111 -10.49 1.32 -14.51
C ALA A 111 -9.11 1.71 -15.03
N ARG A 112 -8.98 2.89 -15.62
CA ARG A 112 -7.68 3.39 -16.12
C ARG A 112 -6.69 3.63 -14.99
N ILE A 113 -7.16 4.16 -13.85
CA ILE A 113 -6.34 4.34 -12.66
C ILE A 113 -5.83 2.99 -12.15
N GLN A 114 -6.69 1.98 -12.05
CA GLN A 114 -6.32 0.64 -11.60
C GLN A 114 -5.31 -0.04 -12.52
N GLU A 115 -5.44 0.11 -13.83
CA GLU A 115 -4.46 -0.41 -14.80
C GLU A 115 -3.08 0.20 -14.62
N VAL A 116 -3.02 1.52 -14.41
CA VAL A 116 -1.75 2.21 -14.14
C VAL A 116 -1.20 1.83 -12.76
N HIS A 117 -2.06 1.68 -11.73
CA HIS A 117 -1.61 1.16 -10.42
C HIS A 117 -0.98 -0.22 -10.55
N LEU A 118 -1.61 -1.14 -11.31
CA LEU A 118 -1.04 -2.48 -11.52
C LEU A 118 0.31 -2.41 -12.23
N LEU A 119 0.43 -1.63 -13.29
CA LEU A 119 1.69 -1.39 -13.97
C LEU A 119 2.75 -0.83 -13.01
N THR A 120 2.38 0.15 -12.19
CA THR A 120 3.28 0.74 -11.18
C THR A 120 3.77 -0.33 -10.19
N LEU A 121 2.90 -1.22 -9.73
CA LEU A 121 3.29 -2.31 -8.82
C LEU A 121 4.30 -3.25 -9.45
N HIS A 122 4.15 -3.58 -10.74
CA HIS A 122 5.13 -4.40 -11.47
C HIS A 122 6.46 -3.66 -11.67
N CYS A 123 6.44 -2.38 -12.01
CA CYS A 123 7.65 -1.56 -12.09
C CYS A 123 8.39 -1.48 -10.74
N LEU A 124 7.65 -1.41 -9.62
CA LEU A 124 8.25 -1.45 -8.28
C LEU A 124 8.88 -2.81 -7.98
N CYS A 125 8.25 -3.92 -8.38
CA CYS A 125 8.82 -5.25 -8.22
C CYS A 125 10.10 -5.40 -9.03
N ASP A 126 10.11 -4.97 -10.30
CA ASP A 126 11.28 -4.99 -11.17
C ASP A 126 12.43 -4.13 -10.60
N GLY A 127 12.11 -2.92 -10.14
CA GLY A 127 13.07 -2.04 -9.49
C GLY A 127 13.66 -2.64 -8.20
N ILE A 128 12.86 -3.34 -7.39
CA ILE A 128 13.34 -4.04 -6.20
C ILE A 128 14.28 -5.18 -6.60
N ASP A 129 13.91 -6.00 -7.57
CA ASP A 129 14.75 -7.08 -8.07
C ASP A 129 16.10 -6.54 -8.62
N SER A 130 16.08 -5.44 -9.38
CA SER A 130 17.29 -4.79 -9.90
C SER A 130 18.19 -4.26 -8.78
N LEU A 131 17.61 -3.62 -7.77
CA LEU A 131 18.37 -3.12 -6.61
C LEU A 131 19.01 -4.24 -5.77
N MET A 132 18.34 -5.38 -5.66
CA MET A 132 18.81 -6.50 -4.83
C MET A 132 19.79 -7.43 -5.56
N LEU A 133 19.59 -7.63 -6.85
CA LEU A 133 20.30 -8.63 -7.65
C LEU A 133 21.27 -8.00 -8.68
N GLY A 134 21.24 -6.69 -8.84
CA GLY A 134 21.88 -5.99 -9.95
C GLY A 134 21.08 -6.09 -11.24
N ASP A 135 21.48 -5.35 -12.27
CA ASP A 135 20.81 -5.36 -13.56
C ASP A 135 20.89 -6.74 -14.22
N PRO A 136 19.88 -7.15 -14.99
CA PRO A 136 19.95 -8.38 -15.76
C PRO A 136 21.11 -8.33 -16.75
N LYS A 137 21.88 -9.42 -16.79
CA LYS A 137 22.98 -9.57 -17.76
C LYS A 137 22.43 -9.86 -19.14
#